data_b3a47e33f01067bb8d69779f09e78337
#
_entry.id   b3a47e33f01067bb8d69779f09e78337
#
_cell.length_a   1.000
_cell.length_b   1.000
_cell.length_c   1.000
_cell.angle_alpha   90.00
_cell.angle_beta   90.00
_cell.angle_gamma   90.00
#
_symmetry.space_group_name_H-M   'P 1'
#
loop_
_entity.id
_entity.type
_entity.pdbx_description
1 polymer ?
#
loop_
_entity_poly.entity_id
_entity_poly.type
_entity_poly.pdbx_seq_one_letter_code
_entity_poly.pdbx_strand_id
1 'polypeptide(L)'
;AKMNIGVHLVFDNPFLTDADLEDPYGMMLVQELLKNNQNHRNAISVASDRLRDKILSVVPGAPILCHMNRLVAEPGRRTADLYNRLAAKYARVGLHPADAVKPSILDGIKEPERFDVVVNDSCLRTCPVRKDHLRLLAAMRKNAYDVNLMQQRANLIARTECQKQDAAALHQKVSCNLTHDEMRAIFNRGMRHYLIQDSQFRNEMTLLWDVFQCMLDRSPDISNKAAVIATSAMAEFGRAKDQLPSGLTDFSFTNYE
;
A
#
# COMPACT_ATOMS: atom_id res chain seq x y z
N ALA A 1 -2.07 20.47 -20.97
CA ALA A 1 -3.18 20.05 -20.10
C ALA A 1 -2.60 19.80 -18.72
N LYS A 2 -3.13 20.45 -17.67
CA LYS A 2 -2.71 20.14 -16.30
C LYS A 2 -3.21 18.73 -15.97
N MET A 3 -2.30 17.80 -15.77
CA MET A 3 -2.63 16.46 -15.31
C MET A 3 -3.26 16.57 -13.92
N ASN A 4 -4.46 15.99 -13.77
CA ASN A 4 -5.22 16.04 -12.53
C ASN A 4 -4.81 14.85 -11.62
N ILE A 5 -3.53 14.82 -11.24
CA ILE A 5 -2.89 13.75 -10.45
C ILE A 5 -2.69 14.25 -9.02
N GLY A 6 -2.99 13.38 -8.05
CA GLY A 6 -2.63 13.59 -6.65
C GLY A 6 -1.31 12.91 -6.32
N VAL A 7 -0.62 13.43 -5.32
CA VAL A 7 0.60 12.84 -4.76
C VAL A 7 0.26 12.15 -3.45
N HIS A 8 0.69 10.90 -3.29
CA HIS A 8 0.55 10.16 -2.04
C HIS A 8 1.93 10.00 -1.39
N LEU A 9 2.17 10.75 -0.32
CA LEU A 9 3.40 10.65 0.48
C LEU A 9 3.22 9.55 1.53
N VAL A 10 4.15 8.59 1.55
CA VAL A 10 4.05 7.40 2.41
C VAL A 10 5.19 7.37 3.43
N PHE A 11 4.85 7.37 4.71
CA PHE A 11 5.74 7.13 5.84
C PHE A 11 5.44 5.75 6.43
N ASP A 12 6.03 4.74 5.87
CA ASP A 12 5.72 3.32 6.12
C ASP A 12 6.43 2.70 7.33
N ASN A 13 7.34 3.46 8.00
CA ASN A 13 8.07 3.00 9.16
C ASN A 13 7.25 3.13 10.46
N PRO A 14 6.83 2.01 11.10
CA PRO A 14 6.11 2.07 12.38
C PRO A 14 7.03 2.18 13.61
N PHE A 15 8.36 2.12 13.42
CA PHE A 15 9.37 2.09 14.49
C PHE A 15 10.15 3.39 14.59
N LEU A 16 9.46 4.53 14.46
CA LEU A 16 10.09 5.85 14.55
C LEU A 16 10.58 6.13 15.97
N THR A 17 11.80 6.66 16.08
CA THR A 17 12.38 7.20 17.31
C THR A 17 12.04 8.68 17.48
N ASP A 18 12.35 9.28 18.62
CA ASP A 18 12.15 10.72 18.85
C ASP A 18 12.95 11.56 17.84
N ALA A 19 14.19 11.15 17.55
CA ALA A 19 15.02 11.82 16.55
C ALA A 19 14.42 11.77 15.13
N ASP A 20 13.72 10.69 14.76
CA ASP A 20 13.04 10.60 13.46
C ASP A 20 11.84 11.57 13.36
N LEU A 21 11.21 11.88 14.49
CA LEU A 21 10.10 12.82 14.53
C LEU A 21 10.56 14.29 14.44
N GLU A 22 11.81 14.56 14.71
CA GLU A 22 12.40 15.89 14.59
C GLU A 22 13.02 16.16 13.21
N ASP A 23 12.79 15.27 12.21
CA ASP A 23 13.23 15.48 10.83
C ASP A 23 12.54 16.70 10.20
N PRO A 24 13.27 17.79 9.93
CA PRO A 24 12.70 19.01 9.36
C PRO A 24 12.31 18.83 7.88
N TYR A 25 12.99 17.96 7.16
CA TYR A 25 12.75 17.75 5.72
C TYR A 25 11.44 17.01 5.48
N GLY A 26 11.18 15.97 6.26
CA GLY A 26 9.90 15.25 6.21
C GLY A 26 8.71 16.17 6.51
N MET A 27 8.83 17.02 7.52
CA MET A 27 7.79 17.99 7.88
C MET A 27 7.62 19.09 6.82
N MET A 28 8.69 19.55 6.20
CA MET A 28 8.64 20.50 5.10
C MET A 28 7.88 19.91 3.89
N LEU A 29 8.16 18.67 3.51
CA LEU A 29 7.47 17.97 2.45
C LEU A 29 5.96 17.81 2.74
N VAL A 30 5.62 17.47 3.98
CA VAL A 30 4.21 17.39 4.44
C VAL A 30 3.51 18.72 4.26
N GLN A 31 4.11 19.82 4.72
CA GLN A 31 3.54 21.17 4.64
C GLN A 31 3.34 21.60 3.19
N GLU A 32 4.33 21.43 2.32
CA GLU A 32 4.24 21.80 0.91
C GLU A 32 3.19 20.97 0.17
N LEU A 33 3.09 19.67 0.46
CA LEU A 33 2.09 18.81 -0.15
C LEU A 33 0.67 19.21 0.23
N LEU A 34 0.44 19.56 1.49
CA LEU A 34 -0.89 19.92 2.00
C LEU A 34 -1.27 21.36 1.66
N LYS A 35 -0.31 22.30 1.62
CA LYS A 35 -0.53 23.70 1.21
C LYS A 35 -1.12 23.81 -0.20
N ASN A 36 -0.70 22.92 -1.10
CA ASN A 36 -1.12 22.91 -2.49
C ASN A 36 -2.25 21.91 -2.78
N ASN A 37 -2.97 21.43 -1.75
CA ASN A 37 -3.98 20.40 -1.86
C ASN A 37 -5.41 20.95 -2.12
N GLN A 38 -5.53 21.94 -2.99
CA GLN A 38 -6.81 22.60 -3.30
C GLN A 38 -7.91 21.65 -3.80
N ASN A 39 -7.52 20.53 -4.43
CA ASN A 39 -8.45 19.54 -4.98
C ASN A 39 -8.58 18.29 -4.08
N HIS A 40 -8.06 18.32 -2.86
CA HIS A 40 -8.09 17.21 -1.89
C HIS A 40 -7.57 15.86 -2.46
N ARG A 41 -6.65 15.91 -3.43
CA ARG A 41 -6.12 14.72 -4.10
C ARG A 41 -4.82 14.22 -3.51
N ASN A 42 -4.06 15.12 -2.87
CA ASN A 42 -2.85 14.72 -2.18
C ASN A 42 -3.21 13.98 -0.89
N ALA A 43 -2.48 12.95 -0.59
CA ALA A 43 -2.66 12.13 0.61
C ALA A 43 -1.35 11.91 1.34
N ILE A 44 -1.44 11.71 2.64
CA ILE A 44 -0.31 11.32 3.48
C ILE A 44 -0.73 10.08 4.24
N SER A 45 0.04 9.00 4.12
CA SER A 45 -0.14 7.83 4.97
C SER A 45 1.02 7.65 5.93
N VAL A 46 0.69 7.27 7.15
CA VAL A 46 1.68 7.08 8.22
C VAL A 46 1.49 5.74 8.92
N ALA A 47 2.59 5.10 9.28
CA ALA A 47 2.58 3.86 10.05
C ALA A 47 2.77 4.10 11.56
N SER A 48 2.81 5.35 12.02
CA SER A 48 3.03 5.73 13.41
C SER A 48 2.00 6.74 13.89
N ASP A 49 1.31 6.44 15.00
CA ASP A 49 0.39 7.39 15.64
C ASP A 49 1.13 8.66 16.10
N ARG A 50 2.39 8.54 16.54
CA ARG A 50 3.23 9.67 16.96
C ARG A 50 3.51 10.63 15.81
N LEU A 51 3.81 10.10 14.61
CA LEU A 51 4.00 10.94 13.43
C LEU A 51 2.69 11.58 13.00
N ARG A 52 1.56 10.86 13.06
CA ARG A 52 0.23 11.45 12.82
C ARG A 52 0.01 12.67 13.72
N ASP A 53 0.22 12.50 15.02
CA ASP A 53 -0.03 13.55 16.02
C ASP A 53 0.90 14.75 15.79
N LYS A 54 2.17 14.51 15.42
CA LYS A 54 3.11 15.55 15.03
C LYS A 54 2.62 16.32 13.80
N ILE A 55 2.17 15.62 12.75
CA ILE A 55 1.64 16.27 11.54
C ILE A 55 0.40 17.10 11.88
N LEU A 56 -0.53 16.57 12.66
CA LEU A 56 -1.75 17.28 13.05
C LEU A 56 -1.48 18.50 13.94
N SER A 57 -0.37 18.50 14.71
CA SER A 57 0.03 19.67 15.49
C SER A 57 0.52 20.82 14.61
N VAL A 58 1.04 20.52 13.42
CA VAL A 58 1.56 21.51 12.46
C VAL A 58 0.52 21.88 11.41
N VAL A 59 -0.26 20.90 10.96
CA VAL A 59 -1.32 21.09 9.96
C VAL A 59 -2.63 20.51 10.52
N PRO A 60 -3.37 21.25 11.34
CA PRO A 60 -4.63 20.80 11.91
C PRO A 60 -5.65 20.42 10.82
N GLY A 61 -6.33 19.29 11.00
CA GLY A 61 -7.34 18.82 10.06
C GLY A 61 -6.80 18.15 8.79
N ALA A 62 -5.49 17.91 8.70
CA ALA A 62 -4.92 17.18 7.57
C ALA A 62 -5.56 15.78 7.42
N PRO A 63 -5.97 15.37 6.20
CA PRO A 63 -6.54 14.05 5.96
C PRO A 63 -5.42 12.99 5.93
N ILE A 64 -5.08 12.43 7.08
CA ILE A 64 -4.03 11.44 7.22
C ILE A 64 -4.60 10.03 7.12
N LEU A 65 -3.93 9.18 6.36
CA LEU A 65 -4.23 7.78 6.18
C LEU A 65 -3.40 6.91 7.13
N CYS A 66 -3.97 5.84 7.63
CA CYS A 66 -3.25 4.83 8.39
C CYS A 66 -2.60 3.83 7.43
N HIS A 67 -1.28 3.77 7.39
CA HIS A 67 -0.58 2.76 6.59
C HIS A 67 -0.68 1.37 7.23
N MET A 68 -0.81 0.32 6.42
CA MET A 68 -0.96 -1.07 6.90
C MET A 68 0.17 -1.55 7.82
N ASN A 69 1.39 -1.01 7.68
CA ASN A 69 2.53 -1.37 8.53
C ASN A 69 2.34 -0.95 9.99
N ARG A 70 1.47 0.02 10.28
CA ARG A 70 1.08 0.36 11.65
C ARG A 70 0.53 -0.88 12.38
N LEU A 71 -0.22 -1.72 11.68
CA LEU A 71 -0.80 -2.95 12.20
C LEU A 71 0.21 -4.08 12.45
N VAL A 72 1.36 -4.03 11.78
CA VAL A 72 2.46 -4.98 12.05
C VAL A 72 3.12 -4.69 13.40
N ALA A 73 3.17 -3.41 13.81
CA ALA A 73 3.69 -3.02 15.12
C ALA A 73 2.68 -3.25 16.25
N GLU A 74 1.39 -3.41 15.94
CA GLU A 74 0.32 -3.55 16.93
C GLU A 74 0.51 -4.80 17.79
N PRO A 75 0.46 -4.67 19.12
CA PRO A 75 0.46 -5.82 19.98
C PRO A 75 -0.91 -6.52 19.96
N GLY A 76 -0.90 -7.83 19.97
CA GLY A 76 -2.09 -8.64 20.07
C GLY A 76 -2.78 -8.97 18.74
N ARG A 77 -4.01 -9.46 18.85
CA ARG A 77 -4.79 -9.94 17.69
C ARG A 77 -5.48 -8.77 17.00
N ARG A 78 -5.35 -8.68 15.70
CA ARG A 78 -6.11 -7.74 14.87
C ARG A 78 -7.56 -8.20 14.78
N THR A 79 -8.47 -7.28 15.03
CA THR A 79 -9.94 -7.51 15.05
C THR A 79 -10.64 -6.40 14.28
N ALA A 80 -11.89 -6.60 13.90
CA ALA A 80 -12.72 -5.57 13.28
C ALA A 80 -12.85 -4.32 14.19
N ASP A 81 -12.94 -4.50 15.51
CA ASP A 81 -13.00 -3.37 16.44
C ASP A 81 -11.74 -2.52 16.43
N LEU A 82 -10.55 -3.15 16.30
CA LEU A 82 -9.32 -2.39 16.12
C LEU A 82 -9.39 -1.53 14.86
N TYR A 83 -9.81 -2.12 13.73
CA TYR A 83 -9.97 -1.41 12.48
C TYR A 83 -10.98 -0.26 12.57
N ASN A 84 -12.14 -0.48 13.19
CA ASN A 84 -13.15 0.55 13.41
C ASN A 84 -12.61 1.70 14.29
N ARG A 85 -11.82 1.39 15.34
CA ARG A 85 -11.16 2.43 16.16
C ARG A 85 -10.11 3.23 15.37
N LEU A 86 -9.39 2.61 14.48
CA LEU A 86 -8.46 3.32 13.58
C LEU A 86 -9.22 4.18 12.58
N ALA A 87 -10.30 3.69 11.99
CA ALA A 87 -11.16 4.47 11.10
C ALA A 87 -11.75 5.72 11.78
N ALA A 88 -11.99 5.69 13.09
CA ALA A 88 -12.39 6.88 13.84
C ALA A 88 -11.27 7.95 13.98
N LYS A 89 -10.00 7.58 13.81
CA LYS A 89 -8.84 8.47 14.01
C LYS A 89 -8.19 8.92 12.70
N TYR A 90 -8.34 8.15 11.65
CA TYR A 90 -7.68 8.36 10.36
C TYR A 90 -8.72 8.58 9.26
N ALA A 91 -8.38 9.31 8.23
CA ALA A 91 -9.27 9.53 7.08
C ALA A 91 -9.58 8.22 6.35
N ARG A 92 -8.58 7.35 6.18
CA ARG A 92 -8.72 5.96 5.71
C ARG A 92 -7.70 5.08 6.40
N VAL A 93 -7.93 3.77 6.37
CA VAL A 93 -7.10 2.76 7.04
C VAL A 93 -6.69 1.66 6.07
N GLY A 94 -5.40 1.44 5.91
CA GLY A 94 -4.88 0.31 5.16
C GLY A 94 -5.12 -1.01 5.90
N LEU A 95 -5.85 -1.94 5.28
CA LEU A 95 -6.00 -3.29 5.79
C LEU A 95 -4.68 -4.05 5.71
N HIS A 96 -4.35 -4.78 6.76
CA HIS A 96 -3.25 -5.73 6.67
C HIS A 96 -3.63 -6.83 5.67
N PRO A 97 -2.77 -7.20 4.71
CA PRO A 97 -3.13 -8.14 3.63
C PRO A 97 -3.67 -9.49 4.12
N ALA A 98 -3.15 -10.00 5.25
CA ALA A 98 -3.67 -11.24 5.85
C ALA A 98 -5.10 -11.11 6.40
N ASP A 99 -5.56 -9.91 6.66
CA ASP A 99 -6.89 -9.65 7.24
C ASP A 99 -7.91 -9.25 6.17
N ALA A 100 -7.44 -8.75 5.03
CA ALA A 100 -8.26 -8.38 3.89
C ALA A 100 -9.05 -9.57 3.28
N VAL A 101 -8.68 -10.80 3.63
CA VAL A 101 -9.35 -12.03 3.16
C VAL A 101 -10.07 -12.79 4.28
N LYS A 102 -10.17 -12.21 5.49
CA LYS A 102 -10.84 -12.87 6.63
C LYS A 102 -12.27 -12.37 6.78
N PRO A 103 -13.28 -13.21 6.51
CA PRO A 103 -14.68 -12.83 6.71
C PRO A 103 -14.95 -12.30 8.13
N SER A 104 -14.39 -12.93 9.17
CA SER A 104 -14.57 -12.53 10.57
C SER A 104 -14.08 -11.11 10.89
N ILE A 105 -13.22 -10.53 10.06
CA ILE A 105 -12.79 -9.14 10.18
C ILE A 105 -13.64 -8.27 9.26
N LEU A 106 -13.76 -8.66 7.98
CA LEU A 106 -14.43 -7.86 6.98
C LEU A 106 -15.91 -7.62 7.32
N ASP A 107 -16.60 -8.63 7.83
CA ASP A 107 -18.02 -8.56 8.18
C ASP A 107 -18.29 -7.68 9.42
N GLY A 108 -17.27 -7.41 10.24
CA GLY A 108 -17.35 -6.52 11.40
C GLY A 108 -16.92 -5.06 11.13
N ILE A 109 -16.48 -4.75 9.90
CA ILE A 109 -16.12 -3.38 9.50
C ILE A 109 -17.40 -2.58 9.24
N LYS A 110 -17.50 -1.39 9.87
CA LYS A 110 -18.71 -0.56 9.84
C LYS A 110 -18.79 0.37 8.62
N GLU A 111 -17.64 0.94 8.19
CA GLU A 111 -17.54 1.92 7.12
C GLU A 111 -16.51 1.42 6.08
N PRO A 112 -16.86 0.40 5.27
CA PRO A 112 -15.90 -0.29 4.40
C PRO A 112 -15.27 0.63 3.34
N GLU A 113 -15.93 1.71 2.94
CA GLU A 113 -15.40 2.72 2.02
C GLU A 113 -14.22 3.51 2.59
N ARG A 114 -13.97 3.42 3.90
CA ARG A 114 -12.81 4.07 4.55
C ARG A 114 -11.58 3.17 4.64
N PHE A 115 -11.58 2.05 3.94
CA PHE A 115 -10.46 1.12 3.98
C PHE A 115 -9.75 1.01 2.64
N ASP A 116 -8.41 1.06 2.72
CA ASP A 116 -7.51 0.81 1.60
C ASP A 116 -7.11 -0.66 1.61
N VAL A 117 -7.21 -1.32 0.48
CA VAL A 117 -6.85 -2.74 0.30
C VAL A 117 -5.65 -2.84 -0.61
N VAL A 118 -4.56 -3.42 -0.12
CA VAL A 118 -3.38 -3.70 -0.95
C VAL A 118 -3.62 -5.01 -1.70
N VAL A 119 -3.56 -4.95 -3.03
CA VAL A 119 -3.91 -6.11 -3.88
C VAL A 119 -2.72 -7.00 -4.22
N ASN A 120 -1.49 -6.50 -4.09
CA ASN A 120 -0.27 -7.19 -4.55
C ASN A 120 0.96 -6.97 -3.67
N ASP A 121 0.82 -7.10 -2.35
CA ASP A 121 1.99 -7.03 -1.47
C ASP A 121 2.94 -8.22 -1.71
N SER A 122 4.22 -7.93 -1.91
CA SER A 122 5.27 -8.92 -2.15
C SER A 122 5.60 -9.83 -0.96
N CYS A 123 4.97 -9.61 0.20
CA CYS A 123 5.20 -10.41 1.41
C CYS A 123 4.28 -11.63 1.46
N LEU A 124 4.61 -12.61 2.31
CA LEU A 124 3.72 -13.72 2.64
C LEU A 124 2.60 -13.23 3.59
N ARG A 125 1.36 -13.68 3.38
CA ARG A 125 0.20 -13.30 4.22
C ARG A 125 0.43 -13.56 5.70
N THR A 126 1.07 -14.67 6.02
CA THR A 126 1.32 -15.14 7.38
C THR A 126 2.80 -15.16 7.74
N CYS A 127 3.58 -14.22 7.19
CA CYS A 127 5.01 -14.17 7.46
C CYS A 127 5.28 -13.99 8.98
N PRO A 128 5.89 -14.96 9.65
CA PRO A 128 6.10 -14.93 11.09
C PRO A 128 7.15 -13.88 11.50
N VAL A 129 8.01 -13.50 10.57
CA VAL A 129 9.13 -12.57 10.83
C VAL A 129 8.87 -11.17 10.26
N ARG A 130 7.67 -10.87 9.76
CA ARG A 130 7.35 -9.59 9.11
C ARG A 130 7.72 -8.39 9.99
N LYS A 131 7.40 -8.45 11.29
CA LYS A 131 7.71 -7.37 12.24
C LYS A 131 9.21 -7.11 12.36
N ASP A 132 9.99 -8.17 12.53
CA ASP A 132 11.45 -8.05 12.68
C ASP A 132 12.11 -7.65 11.35
N HIS A 133 11.58 -8.14 10.23
CA HIS A 133 12.02 -7.71 8.91
C HIS A 133 11.80 -6.21 8.70
N LEU A 134 10.64 -5.66 9.04
CA LEU A 134 10.38 -4.22 8.96
C LEU A 134 11.27 -3.41 9.91
N ARG A 135 11.60 -3.92 11.10
CA ARG A 135 12.58 -3.27 12.00
C ARG A 135 13.96 -3.18 11.39
N LEU A 136 14.42 -4.27 10.79
CA LEU A 136 15.71 -4.31 10.10
C LEU A 136 15.73 -3.35 8.91
N LEU A 137 14.68 -3.32 8.10
CA LEU A 137 14.56 -2.37 6.99
C LEU A 137 14.60 -0.93 7.48
N ALA A 138 13.91 -0.60 8.58
CA ALA A 138 13.95 0.73 9.17
C ALA A 138 15.36 1.11 9.66
N ALA A 139 16.09 0.16 10.26
CA ALA A 139 17.48 0.38 10.68
C ALA A 139 18.43 0.52 9.48
N MET A 140 18.27 -0.28 8.45
CA MET A 140 19.06 -0.23 7.22
C MET A 140 18.88 1.08 6.45
N ARG A 141 17.68 1.67 6.44
CA ARG A 141 17.43 2.99 5.81
C ARG A 141 18.25 4.10 6.45
N LYS A 142 18.58 3.99 7.75
CA LYS A 142 19.45 4.94 8.47
C LYS A 142 20.94 4.65 8.25
N ASN A 143 21.29 3.39 8.05
CA ASN A 143 22.66 2.89 7.95
C ASN A 143 22.77 1.95 6.74
N ALA A 144 22.60 2.49 5.54
CA ALA A 144 22.45 1.74 4.29
C ALA A 144 23.60 0.76 3.99
N TYR A 145 24.79 1.01 4.53
CA TYR A 145 26.00 0.20 4.30
C TYR A 145 26.43 -0.63 5.52
N ASP A 146 25.56 -0.79 6.52
CA ASP A 146 25.88 -1.63 7.67
C ASP A 146 25.79 -3.12 7.31
N VAL A 147 26.96 -3.74 7.12
CA VAL A 147 27.10 -5.17 6.74
C VAL A 147 26.46 -6.07 7.78
N ASN A 148 26.46 -5.71 9.06
CA ASN A 148 25.84 -6.52 10.12
C ASN A 148 24.31 -6.53 9.98
N LEU A 149 23.70 -5.39 9.66
CA LEU A 149 22.26 -5.32 9.40
C LEU A 149 21.87 -6.10 8.13
N MET A 150 22.68 -6.02 7.08
CA MET A 150 22.49 -6.81 5.86
C MET A 150 22.56 -8.32 6.17
N GLN A 151 23.54 -8.77 6.95
CA GLN A 151 23.67 -10.15 7.36
C GLN A 151 22.50 -10.60 8.26
N GLN A 152 22.06 -9.77 9.20
CA GLN A 152 20.90 -10.04 10.03
C GLN A 152 19.62 -10.21 9.18
N ARG A 153 19.43 -9.34 8.17
CA ARG A 153 18.29 -9.45 7.23
C ARG A 153 18.38 -10.76 6.45
N ALA A 154 19.53 -11.11 5.90
CA ALA A 154 19.73 -12.36 5.16
C ALA A 154 19.43 -13.58 6.03
N ASN A 155 19.93 -13.62 7.25
CA ASN A 155 19.68 -14.70 8.22
C ASN A 155 18.19 -14.79 8.61
N LEU A 156 17.52 -13.65 8.75
CA LEU A 156 16.09 -13.61 9.08
C LEU A 156 15.26 -14.17 7.93
N ILE A 157 15.53 -13.73 6.70
CA ILE A 157 14.82 -14.18 5.49
C ILE A 157 15.08 -15.67 5.22
N ALA A 158 16.32 -16.16 5.44
CA ALA A 158 16.68 -17.57 5.26
C ALA A 158 15.88 -18.53 6.17
N ARG A 159 15.30 -18.01 7.26
CA ARG A 159 14.42 -18.81 8.16
C ARG A 159 12.98 -18.87 7.67
N THR A 160 12.65 -18.17 6.60
CA THR A 160 11.31 -18.11 6.05
C THR A 160 11.23 -18.91 4.76
N GLU A 161 10.03 -19.25 4.34
CA GLU A 161 9.80 -19.93 3.06
C GLU A 161 9.98 -19.00 1.85
N CYS A 162 10.12 -17.70 2.07
CA CYS A 162 10.31 -16.71 0.99
C CYS A 162 11.50 -17.02 0.07
N GLN A 163 12.53 -17.73 0.56
CA GLN A 163 13.70 -18.08 -0.24
C GLN A 163 13.80 -19.58 -0.58
N LYS A 164 12.90 -20.41 -0.06
CA LYS A 164 13.02 -21.87 -0.20
C LYS A 164 12.36 -22.44 -1.44
N GLN A 165 11.56 -21.66 -2.15
CA GLN A 165 10.77 -22.13 -3.29
C GLN A 165 10.95 -21.19 -4.48
N ASP A 166 10.64 -21.70 -5.67
CA ASP A 166 10.47 -20.85 -6.84
C ASP A 166 9.51 -19.70 -6.47
N ALA A 167 10.05 -18.51 -6.47
CA ALA A 167 9.36 -17.30 -6.01
C ALA A 167 7.99 -17.15 -6.69
N ALA A 168 7.88 -17.51 -7.97
CA ALA A 168 6.64 -17.45 -8.72
C ALA A 168 5.58 -18.42 -8.19
N ALA A 169 5.94 -19.67 -7.88
CA ALA A 169 5.01 -20.68 -7.37
C ALA A 169 4.57 -20.38 -5.93
N LEU A 170 5.47 -19.87 -5.11
CA LEU A 170 5.16 -19.45 -3.74
C LEU A 170 4.22 -18.25 -3.73
N HIS A 171 4.49 -17.25 -4.56
CA HIS A 171 3.66 -16.06 -4.66
C HIS A 171 2.26 -16.32 -5.18
N GLN A 172 2.05 -17.34 -6.00
CA GLN A 172 0.71 -17.73 -6.40
C GLN A 172 -0.14 -18.34 -5.28
N LYS A 173 0.47 -19.07 -4.34
CA LYS A 173 -0.27 -19.83 -3.31
C LYS A 173 -0.41 -19.11 -1.97
N VAL A 174 0.62 -18.39 -1.54
CA VAL A 174 0.70 -17.89 -0.15
C VAL A 174 1.09 -16.43 -0.04
N SER A 175 1.24 -15.74 -1.17
CA SER A 175 1.51 -14.30 -1.20
C SER A 175 0.33 -13.48 -0.71
N CYS A 176 0.59 -12.23 -0.40
CA CYS A 176 -0.45 -11.24 -0.16
C CYS A 176 -1.21 -10.80 -1.43
N ASN A 177 -0.88 -11.36 -2.60
CA ASN A 177 -1.65 -11.09 -3.82
C ASN A 177 -3.08 -11.61 -3.65
N LEU A 178 -4.04 -10.74 -3.93
CA LEU A 178 -5.45 -11.11 -3.92
C LEU A 178 -5.80 -11.83 -5.24
N THR A 179 -6.58 -12.88 -5.13
CA THR A 179 -7.22 -13.50 -6.30
C THR A 179 -8.39 -12.64 -6.78
N HIS A 180 -8.86 -12.89 -8.01
CA HIS A 180 -10.03 -12.23 -8.56
C HIS A 180 -11.26 -12.41 -7.64
N ASP A 181 -11.51 -13.63 -7.14
CA ASP A 181 -12.63 -13.92 -6.25
C ASP A 181 -12.51 -13.21 -4.89
N GLU A 182 -11.31 -13.11 -4.33
CA GLU A 182 -11.05 -12.34 -3.11
C GLU A 182 -11.32 -10.86 -3.34
N MET A 183 -10.84 -10.27 -4.44
CA MET A 183 -11.10 -8.87 -4.80
C MET A 183 -12.59 -8.61 -4.98
N ARG A 184 -13.31 -9.51 -5.67
CA ARG A 184 -14.75 -9.43 -5.85
C ARG A 184 -15.49 -9.51 -4.50
N ALA A 185 -15.08 -10.41 -3.61
CA ALA A 185 -15.66 -10.54 -2.28
C ALA A 185 -15.48 -9.28 -1.43
N ILE A 186 -14.29 -8.65 -1.50
CA ILE A 186 -13.95 -7.39 -0.83
C ILE A 186 -14.78 -6.24 -1.41
N PHE A 187 -14.85 -6.15 -2.72
CA PHE A 187 -15.65 -5.13 -3.41
C PHE A 187 -17.13 -5.25 -3.06
N ASN A 188 -17.65 -6.48 -2.97
CA ASN A 188 -19.04 -6.77 -2.59
C ASN A 188 -19.39 -6.30 -1.19
N ARG A 189 -18.39 -6.20 -0.29
CA ARG A 189 -18.56 -5.65 1.06
C ARG A 189 -18.49 -4.11 1.14
N GLY A 190 -18.35 -3.43 0.02
CA GLY A 190 -18.37 -1.98 -0.04
C GLY A 190 -17.01 -1.30 -0.04
N MET A 191 -15.90 -2.03 -0.01
CA MET A 191 -14.57 -1.44 -0.13
C MET A 191 -14.32 -0.95 -1.55
N ARG A 192 -13.71 0.26 -1.67
CA ARG A 192 -13.60 0.95 -2.96
C ARG A 192 -12.19 1.44 -3.27
N HIS A 193 -11.28 1.39 -2.31
CA HIS A 193 -9.91 1.88 -2.46
C HIS A 193 -8.94 0.70 -2.55
N TYR A 194 -8.30 0.55 -3.70
CA TYR A 194 -7.34 -0.50 -3.97
C TYR A 194 -5.98 0.11 -4.22
N LEU A 195 -4.96 -0.36 -3.49
CA LEU A 195 -3.57 0.04 -3.64
C LEU A 195 -2.83 -1.04 -4.41
N ILE A 196 -2.24 -0.64 -5.53
CA ILE A 196 -1.37 -1.48 -6.33
C ILE A 196 0.06 -1.03 -6.04
N GLN A 197 0.88 -1.97 -5.56
CA GLN A 197 2.29 -1.75 -5.35
C GLN A 197 3.06 -2.28 -6.57
N ASP A 198 4.20 -1.66 -6.88
CA ASP A 198 5.13 -2.22 -7.84
C ASP A 198 5.56 -3.62 -7.38
N SER A 199 5.41 -4.60 -8.24
CA SER A 199 5.66 -6.00 -7.93
C SER A 199 6.41 -6.69 -9.06
N GLN A 200 7.55 -7.26 -8.73
CA GLN A 200 8.34 -8.07 -9.67
C GLN A 200 7.63 -9.37 -10.10
N PHE A 201 6.55 -9.76 -9.41
CA PHE A 201 5.93 -11.08 -9.56
C PHE A 201 4.60 -11.07 -10.32
N ARG A 202 4.04 -9.90 -10.58
CA ARG A 202 2.78 -9.78 -11.31
C ARG A 202 2.75 -8.49 -12.13
N ASN A 203 2.23 -8.58 -13.34
CA ASN A 203 2.08 -7.41 -14.20
C ASN A 203 0.97 -6.50 -13.63
N GLU A 204 1.32 -5.26 -13.30
CA GLU A 204 0.40 -4.26 -12.73
C GLU A 204 -0.82 -4.03 -13.61
N MET A 205 -0.66 -4.12 -14.93
CA MET A 205 -1.77 -3.98 -15.88
C MET A 205 -2.78 -5.12 -15.75
N THR A 206 -2.32 -6.35 -15.49
CA THR A 206 -3.21 -7.48 -15.23
C THR A 206 -4.00 -7.27 -13.93
N LEU A 207 -3.32 -6.78 -12.87
CA LEU A 207 -3.99 -6.45 -11.61
C LEU A 207 -5.00 -5.33 -11.76
N LEU A 208 -4.63 -4.28 -12.48
CA LEU A 208 -5.53 -3.17 -12.77
C LEU A 208 -6.77 -3.67 -13.54
N TRP A 209 -6.56 -4.55 -14.51
CA TRP A 209 -7.64 -5.18 -15.25
C TRP A 209 -8.54 -6.05 -14.37
N ASP A 210 -7.98 -6.86 -13.47
CA ASP A 210 -8.74 -7.68 -12.53
C ASP A 210 -9.59 -6.81 -11.58
N VAL A 211 -9.04 -5.70 -11.07
CA VAL A 211 -9.80 -4.73 -10.27
C VAL A 211 -10.92 -4.09 -11.08
N PHE A 212 -10.64 -3.72 -12.33
CA PHE A 212 -11.65 -3.19 -13.24
C PHE A 212 -12.78 -4.17 -13.50
N GLN A 213 -12.47 -5.44 -13.77
CA GLN A 213 -13.47 -6.48 -13.98
C GLN A 213 -14.39 -6.64 -12.76
N CYS A 214 -13.82 -6.62 -11.56
CA CYS A 214 -14.63 -6.67 -10.32
C CYS A 214 -15.59 -5.49 -10.19
N MET A 215 -15.21 -4.31 -10.69
CA MET A 215 -16.06 -3.12 -10.71
C MET A 215 -17.14 -3.21 -11.79
N LEU A 216 -16.81 -3.75 -12.96
CA LEU A 216 -17.70 -3.85 -14.12
C LEU A 216 -18.83 -4.86 -13.91
N ASP A 217 -18.58 -5.98 -13.26
CA ASP A 217 -19.55 -7.05 -13.00
C ASP A 217 -20.81 -6.58 -12.25
N ARG A 218 -20.81 -5.36 -11.70
CA ARG A 218 -21.92 -4.82 -10.91
C ARG A 218 -22.76 -3.73 -11.57
N SER A 219 -22.32 -3.20 -12.70
CA SER A 219 -23.03 -2.10 -13.37
C SER A 219 -22.99 -2.29 -14.88
N PRO A 220 -23.93 -3.06 -15.44
CA PRO A 220 -23.98 -3.31 -16.89
C PRO A 220 -23.99 -2.03 -17.73
N ASP A 221 -24.62 -0.95 -17.23
CA ASP A 221 -24.66 0.33 -17.93
C ASP A 221 -23.34 1.12 -17.86
N ILE A 222 -22.54 0.89 -16.83
CA ILE A 222 -21.19 1.46 -16.70
C ILE A 222 -20.17 0.58 -17.42
N SER A 223 -20.44 -0.72 -17.55
CA SER A 223 -19.51 -1.71 -18.09
C SER A 223 -19.00 -1.33 -19.49
N ASN A 224 -19.86 -0.94 -20.40
CA ASN A 224 -19.45 -0.60 -21.77
C ASN A 224 -18.60 0.69 -21.82
N LYS A 225 -18.97 1.72 -21.04
CA LYS A 225 -18.22 2.98 -21.01
C LYS A 225 -16.88 2.84 -20.29
N ALA A 226 -16.86 2.13 -19.16
CA ALA A 226 -15.64 1.90 -18.41
C ALA A 226 -14.69 0.94 -19.14
N ALA A 227 -15.18 -0.08 -19.82
CA ALA A 227 -14.37 -0.96 -20.66
C ALA A 227 -13.74 -0.19 -21.83
N VAL A 228 -14.48 0.70 -22.48
CA VAL A 228 -13.95 1.58 -23.53
C VAL A 228 -12.87 2.53 -22.98
N ILE A 229 -13.12 3.15 -21.82
CA ILE A 229 -12.15 4.05 -21.16
C ILE A 229 -10.89 3.27 -20.76
N ALA A 230 -11.03 2.09 -20.15
CA ALA A 230 -9.91 1.24 -19.76
C ALA A 230 -9.10 0.78 -20.97
N THR A 231 -9.76 0.30 -22.01
CA THR A 231 -9.12 -0.14 -23.25
C THR A 231 -8.40 1.02 -23.95
N SER A 232 -9.01 2.21 -23.98
CA SER A 232 -8.40 3.42 -24.54
C SER A 232 -7.20 3.88 -23.72
N ALA A 233 -7.31 3.90 -22.40
CA ALA A 233 -6.20 4.25 -21.51
C ALA A 233 -5.03 3.25 -21.63
N MET A 234 -5.31 1.95 -21.75
CA MET A 234 -4.30 0.92 -21.96
C MET A 234 -3.62 1.07 -23.32
N ALA A 235 -4.39 1.37 -24.37
CA ALA A 235 -3.86 1.60 -25.71
C ALA A 235 -3.01 2.87 -25.79
N GLU A 236 -3.39 3.93 -25.05
CA GLU A 236 -2.59 5.17 -24.95
C GLU A 236 -1.33 4.95 -24.13
N PHE A 237 -1.41 4.19 -23.04
CA PHE A 237 -0.23 3.82 -22.25
C PHE A 237 0.75 2.96 -23.05
N GLY A 238 0.26 1.98 -23.81
CA GLY A 238 1.08 1.19 -24.72
C GLY A 238 1.79 2.06 -25.76
N ARG A 239 1.04 2.96 -26.41
CA ARG A 239 1.61 3.92 -27.40
C ARG A 239 2.60 4.89 -26.77
N ALA A 240 2.32 5.39 -25.56
CA ALA A 240 3.23 6.28 -24.85
C ALA A 240 4.52 5.55 -24.47
N LYS A 241 4.44 4.28 -24.05
CA LYS A 241 5.61 3.45 -23.74
C LYS A 241 6.50 3.25 -24.96
N ASP A 242 5.92 3.01 -26.14
CA ASP A 242 6.67 2.84 -27.39
C ASP A 242 7.29 4.15 -27.91
N GLN A 243 6.79 5.30 -27.45
CA GLN A 243 7.31 6.63 -27.80
C GLN A 243 8.35 7.16 -26.80
N LEU A 244 8.53 6.51 -25.67
CA LEU A 244 9.56 6.90 -24.70
C LEU A 244 10.95 6.56 -25.27
N PRO A 245 11.94 7.46 -25.12
CA PRO A 245 13.33 7.15 -25.45
C PRO A 245 13.77 5.87 -24.77
N SER A 246 14.54 5.03 -25.46
CA SER A 246 14.95 3.70 -24.99
C SER A 246 15.69 3.68 -23.65
N GLY A 247 16.16 4.82 -23.14
CA GLY A 247 16.71 4.96 -21.78
C GLY A 247 15.68 5.30 -20.70
N LEU A 248 14.43 5.56 -21.07
CA LEU A 248 13.33 5.85 -20.13
C LEU A 248 12.39 4.67 -19.91
N THR A 249 12.54 3.60 -20.68
CA THR A 249 11.81 2.34 -20.46
C THR A 249 12.39 1.54 -19.29
N ASP A 250 13.59 1.90 -18.82
CA ASP A 250 14.23 1.37 -17.61
C ASP A 250 13.87 2.15 -16.33
N PHE A 251 12.81 2.97 -16.34
CA PHE A 251 12.16 3.38 -15.12
C PHE A 251 11.44 2.16 -14.52
N SER A 252 12.23 1.23 -14.06
CA SER A 252 11.82 0.40 -12.96
C SER A 252 11.68 1.37 -11.78
N PHE A 253 10.47 1.54 -11.26
CA PHE A 253 10.23 2.16 -9.96
C PHE A 253 10.82 1.30 -8.83
N THR A 254 11.87 0.55 -9.12
CA THR A 254 12.57 -0.39 -8.25
C THR A 254 13.56 0.28 -7.32
N ASN A 255 13.67 1.60 -7.31
CA ASN A 255 14.60 2.32 -6.44
C ASN A 255 13.95 2.84 -5.15
N TYR A 256 13.09 2.04 -4.54
CA TYR A 256 12.84 2.10 -3.10
C TYR A 256 13.28 0.80 -2.42
N GLU A 257 14.49 0.35 -2.81
CA GLU A 257 15.26 -0.55 -1.95
C GLU A 257 15.88 0.22 -0.78
#